data_15064525a043c88b187e5ee4999329cb
#
_entry.id   15064525a043c88b187e5ee4999329cb
#
_cell.length_a   1.000
_cell.length_b   1.000
_cell.length_c   1.000
_cell.angle_alpha   90.00
_cell.angle_beta   90.00
_cell.angle_gamma   90.00
#
_symmetry.space_group_name_H-M   'P 1'
#
loop_
_entity.id
_entity.type
_entity.pdbx_description
1 polymer ?
#
loop_
_entity_poly.entity_id
_entity_poly.type
_entity_poly.pdbx_seq_one_letter_code
_entity_poly.pdbx_strand_id
1 'polypeptide(L)'
;QRQMCIRDSYQFRVFTTPVGPYFKGGVKPLTLCVSDFDRAAPHGTGHIKAGLNYAMSLHAIVTAHANGFDENMYLDSATRTKVEETGGANFLFVTKDNTVVTPHSTTILPSITRRSLMYVAEHYLGLKVEERDVYFDEVKDFAECGLCGTAAVISPVGKIVNHGEEICFPSGMEQMGPTIAKLRDTLTGIQMGRIEAPEGWLKYID
;
A
#
# COMPACT_ATOMS: atom_id res chain seq x y z
N GLN A 1 -6.89 37.88 -18.53
CA GLN A 1 -7.09 37.00 -17.36
C GLN A 1 -7.79 35.70 -17.71
N ARG A 2 -8.79 35.70 -18.56
CA ARG A 2 -9.47 34.46 -18.99
C ARG A 2 -8.57 33.53 -19.81
N GLN A 3 -7.61 34.06 -20.53
CA GLN A 3 -6.64 33.28 -21.30
C GLN A 3 -5.62 32.54 -20.44
N MET A 4 -5.40 32.97 -19.18
CA MET A 4 -4.47 32.33 -18.27
C MET A 4 -4.92 30.94 -17.83
N CYS A 5 -6.20 30.60 -18.00
CA CYS A 5 -6.75 29.31 -17.62
C CYS A 5 -6.73 28.29 -18.76
N ILE A 6 -6.38 28.70 -19.98
CA ILE A 6 -6.34 27.83 -21.15
C ILE A 6 -4.89 27.43 -21.42
N ARG A 7 -4.59 26.15 -21.26
CA ARG A 7 -3.32 25.58 -21.68
C ARG A 7 -3.43 25.06 -23.09
N ASP A 8 -2.54 25.52 -23.94
CA ASP A 8 -2.40 25.13 -25.34
C ASP A 8 -1.20 24.20 -25.58
N SER A 9 -0.36 23.99 -24.56
CA SER A 9 0.77 23.10 -24.63
C SER A 9 1.01 22.35 -23.30
N TYR A 10 1.56 21.14 -23.42
CA TYR A 10 1.90 20.26 -22.29
C TYR A 10 3.33 19.75 -22.46
N GLN A 11 4.02 19.54 -21.35
CA GLN A 11 5.34 18.91 -21.34
C GLN A 11 5.28 17.60 -20.56
N PHE A 12 5.79 16.54 -21.16
CA PHE A 12 6.06 15.28 -20.48
C PHE A 12 7.56 15.16 -20.26
N ARG A 13 7.95 14.97 -18.99
CA ARG A 13 9.37 14.85 -18.62
C ARG A 13 9.55 13.58 -17.77
N VAL A 14 10.58 12.81 -18.07
CA VAL A 14 11.04 11.68 -17.28
C VAL A 14 12.47 11.96 -16.83
N PHE A 15 12.74 11.76 -15.57
CA PHE A 15 14.09 11.85 -15.02
C PHE A 15 14.30 10.75 -13.98
N THR A 16 15.53 10.34 -13.80
CA THR A 16 15.92 9.35 -12.80
C THR A 16 16.93 9.95 -11.84
N THR A 17 16.91 9.49 -10.60
CA THR A 17 17.87 9.86 -9.58
C THR A 17 18.30 8.62 -8.81
N PRO A 18 19.60 8.46 -8.48
CA PRO A 18 20.03 7.36 -7.64
C PRO A 18 19.47 7.53 -6.22
N VAL A 19 18.97 6.44 -5.67
CA VAL A 19 18.41 6.40 -4.32
C VAL A 19 19.01 5.23 -3.54
N GLY A 20 19.17 5.41 -2.23
CA GLY A 20 19.52 4.34 -1.30
C GLY A 20 18.30 3.51 -0.89
N PRO A 21 18.51 2.51 -0.01
CA PRO A 21 17.42 1.73 0.55
C PRO A 21 16.41 2.65 1.25
N TYR A 22 15.12 2.39 1.02
CA TYR A 22 14.03 3.18 1.63
C TYR A 22 14.12 3.14 3.17
N PHE A 23 14.39 1.96 3.74
CA PHE A 23 14.60 1.79 5.17
C PHE A 23 16.10 1.71 5.49
N LYS A 24 16.70 2.79 5.98
CA LYS A 24 18.12 2.83 6.37
C LYS A 24 18.48 1.93 7.54
N GLY A 25 17.52 1.61 8.42
CA GLY A 25 17.68 0.77 9.61
C GLY A 25 17.11 -0.65 9.48
N GLY A 26 16.79 -1.09 8.25
CA GLY A 26 16.02 -2.32 8.02
C GLY A 26 14.51 -2.09 8.07
N VAL A 27 13.76 -3.10 7.63
CA VAL A 27 12.29 -3.03 7.59
C VAL A 27 11.75 -3.34 8.97
N LYS A 28 11.03 -2.38 9.58
CA LYS A 28 10.36 -2.55 10.87
C LYS A 28 8.84 -2.52 10.67
N PRO A 29 8.07 -3.29 11.46
CA PRO A 29 6.63 -3.21 11.44
C PRO A 29 6.13 -1.82 11.83
N LEU A 30 5.12 -1.35 11.13
CA LEU A 30 4.52 -0.04 11.29
C LEU A 30 3.34 -0.10 12.26
N THR A 31 3.10 1.03 12.94
CA THR A 31 1.89 1.28 13.71
C THR A 31 1.03 2.30 12.98
N LEU A 32 -0.21 1.92 12.67
CA LEU A 32 -1.16 2.78 11.96
C LEU A 32 -2.26 3.26 12.88
N CYS A 33 -2.84 4.43 12.58
CA CYS A 33 -4.13 4.81 13.13
C CYS A 33 -5.21 4.82 12.04
N VAL A 34 -6.45 4.50 12.41
CA VAL A 34 -7.59 4.71 11.53
C VAL A 34 -7.89 6.19 11.46
N SER A 35 -7.96 6.75 10.27
CA SER A 35 -8.18 8.18 10.05
C SER A 35 -9.67 8.51 10.11
N ASP A 36 -10.02 9.62 10.76
CA ASP A 36 -11.36 10.22 10.70
C ASP A 36 -11.58 11.05 9.42
N PHE A 37 -10.50 11.31 8.68
CA PHE A 37 -10.56 12.05 7.42
C PHE A 37 -10.74 11.10 6.24
N ASP A 38 -11.34 11.61 5.17
CA ASP A 38 -11.45 10.90 3.91
C ASP A 38 -10.19 11.12 3.06
N ARG A 39 -9.73 10.06 2.37
CA ARG A 39 -8.65 10.16 1.40
C ARG A 39 -9.14 10.62 0.05
N ALA A 40 -10.31 10.15 -0.37
CA ALA A 40 -10.92 10.44 -1.66
C ALA A 40 -12.44 10.38 -1.58
N ALA A 41 -13.11 11.16 -2.43
CA ALA A 41 -14.56 11.08 -2.59
C ALA A 41 -14.96 9.76 -3.30
N PRO A 42 -16.16 9.20 -3.05
CA PRO A 42 -16.62 7.92 -3.62
C PRO A 42 -16.62 7.89 -5.16
N HIS A 43 -16.86 9.02 -5.79
CA HIS A 43 -16.85 9.21 -7.25
C HIS A 43 -15.80 10.22 -7.68
N GLY A 44 -14.70 10.31 -6.92
CA GLY A 44 -13.61 11.25 -7.15
C GLY A 44 -12.46 10.67 -7.95
N THR A 45 -11.29 11.23 -7.70
CA THR A 45 -10.04 10.95 -8.43
C THR A 45 -9.07 10.05 -7.65
N GLY A 46 -9.53 9.32 -6.63
CA GLY A 46 -8.69 8.50 -5.78
C GLY A 46 -7.85 7.45 -6.54
N HIS A 47 -8.39 6.93 -7.64
CA HIS A 47 -7.70 5.98 -8.53
C HIS A 47 -6.65 6.62 -9.45
N ILE A 48 -6.55 7.94 -9.47
CA ILE A 48 -5.58 8.68 -10.29
C ILE A 48 -4.42 9.11 -9.41
N LYS A 49 -3.18 8.95 -9.89
CA LYS A 49 -1.98 9.43 -9.18
C LYS A 49 -1.84 10.95 -9.37
N ALA A 50 -2.70 11.70 -8.69
CA ALA A 50 -2.79 13.15 -8.79
C ALA A 50 -2.38 13.83 -7.47
N GLY A 51 -1.65 14.94 -7.57
CA GLY A 51 -1.15 15.70 -6.42
C GLY A 51 -2.24 16.14 -5.43
N LEU A 52 -3.45 16.37 -5.91
CA LEU A 52 -4.59 16.75 -5.07
C LEU A 52 -4.97 15.69 -4.03
N ASN A 53 -4.84 14.39 -4.36
CA ASN A 53 -5.13 13.31 -3.42
C ASN A 53 -4.10 13.28 -2.27
N TYR A 54 -2.84 13.60 -2.57
CA TYR A 54 -1.77 13.70 -1.56
C TYR A 54 -1.93 14.95 -0.70
N ALA A 55 -2.29 16.09 -1.30
CA ALA A 55 -2.57 17.32 -0.56
C ALA A 55 -3.74 17.12 0.42
N MET A 56 -4.78 16.39 0.01
CA MET A 56 -5.94 16.08 0.85
C MET A 56 -5.57 15.22 2.06
N SER A 57 -4.67 14.27 1.90
CA SER A 57 -4.22 13.38 2.98
C SER A 57 -3.14 13.98 3.89
N LEU A 58 -2.57 15.17 3.53
CA LEU A 58 -1.43 15.74 4.25
C LEU A 58 -1.76 16.08 5.71
N HIS A 59 -2.93 16.64 5.99
CA HIS A 59 -3.32 16.97 7.36
C HIS A 59 -3.43 15.71 8.23
N ALA A 60 -4.04 14.67 7.72
CA ALA A 60 -4.21 13.41 8.44
C ALA A 60 -2.86 12.76 8.78
N ILE A 61 -1.92 12.68 7.83
CA ILE A 61 -0.62 12.05 8.09
C ILE A 61 0.24 12.87 9.06
N VAL A 62 0.23 14.19 8.95
CA VAL A 62 0.94 15.06 9.91
C VAL A 62 0.38 14.89 11.33
N THR A 63 -0.95 14.79 11.46
CA THR A 63 -1.60 14.53 12.75
C THR A 63 -1.25 13.15 13.29
N ALA A 64 -1.24 12.10 12.44
CA ALA A 64 -0.84 10.76 12.85
C ALA A 64 0.60 10.72 13.37
N HIS A 65 1.55 11.32 12.64
CA HIS A 65 2.94 11.41 13.06
C HIS A 65 3.11 12.16 14.39
N ALA A 66 2.38 13.26 14.58
CA ALA A 66 2.40 14.01 15.83
C ALA A 66 1.90 13.19 17.04
N ASN A 67 1.05 12.18 16.79
CA ASN A 67 0.54 11.24 17.79
C ASN A 67 1.33 9.93 17.87
N GLY A 68 2.48 9.82 17.18
CA GLY A 68 3.39 8.68 17.26
C GLY A 68 3.02 7.49 16.36
N PHE A 69 2.15 7.68 15.38
CA PHE A 69 1.83 6.69 14.38
C PHE A 69 2.69 6.87 13.12
N ASP A 70 2.98 5.78 12.42
CA ASP A 70 3.79 5.81 11.20
C ASP A 70 2.98 6.17 9.96
N GLU A 71 1.68 5.81 9.93
CA GLU A 71 0.80 6.01 8.78
C GLU A 71 -0.69 5.96 9.18
N ASN A 72 -1.58 6.35 8.27
CA ASN A 72 -3.03 6.27 8.41
C ASN A 72 -3.61 5.10 7.62
N MET A 73 -4.63 4.44 8.18
CA MET A 73 -5.58 3.63 7.43
C MET A 73 -6.80 4.50 7.09
N TYR A 74 -7.16 4.57 5.82
CA TYR A 74 -8.40 5.21 5.40
C TYR A 74 -9.48 4.17 5.18
N LEU A 75 -10.69 4.52 5.60
CA LEU A 75 -11.91 3.77 5.30
C LEU A 75 -12.66 4.47 4.16
N ASP A 76 -13.53 3.73 3.50
CA ASP A 76 -14.37 4.27 2.43
C ASP A 76 -15.19 5.47 2.92
N SER A 77 -15.18 6.55 2.16
CA SER A 77 -15.81 7.81 2.54
C SER A 77 -17.36 7.77 2.50
N ALA A 78 -17.95 6.73 1.89
CA ALA A 78 -19.40 6.60 1.81
C ALA A 78 -20.02 5.96 3.08
N THR A 79 -19.38 4.89 3.59
CA THR A 79 -19.96 4.11 4.69
C THR A 79 -19.05 4.01 5.92
N ARG A 80 -17.75 4.29 5.76
CA ARG A 80 -16.72 4.15 6.82
C ARG A 80 -16.60 2.72 7.36
N THR A 81 -16.94 1.72 6.55
CA THR A 81 -16.91 0.31 6.93
C THR A 81 -15.89 -0.53 6.20
N LYS A 82 -15.39 -0.05 5.04
CA LYS A 82 -14.47 -0.80 4.21
C LYS A 82 -13.09 -0.16 4.23
N VAL A 83 -12.06 -1.00 4.29
CA VAL A 83 -10.67 -0.57 4.19
C VAL A 83 -10.38 -0.15 2.76
N GLU A 84 -9.75 1.01 2.58
CA GLU A 84 -9.24 1.47 1.29
C GLU A 84 -7.72 1.34 1.23
N GLU A 85 -7.00 2.43 1.38
CA GLU A 85 -5.54 2.45 1.35
C GLU A 85 -4.99 3.44 2.38
N THR A 86 -3.68 3.60 2.45
CA THR A 86 -3.04 4.69 3.21
C THR A 86 -2.87 5.94 2.35
N GLY A 87 -2.22 6.96 2.87
CA GLY A 87 -1.85 8.15 2.09
C GLY A 87 -0.96 7.85 0.88
N GLY A 88 -0.14 6.81 0.93
CA GLY A 88 0.85 6.50 -0.11
C GLY A 88 1.05 5.02 -0.46
N ALA A 89 0.30 4.10 0.12
CA ALA A 89 0.48 2.66 -0.08
C ALA A 89 -0.85 1.88 0.01
N ASN A 90 -0.90 0.74 -0.69
CA ASN A 90 -2.06 -0.15 -0.66
C ASN A 90 -1.89 -1.23 0.39
N PHE A 91 -3.00 -1.74 0.92
CA PHE A 91 -3.00 -2.86 1.86
C PHE A 91 -2.91 -4.22 1.14
N LEU A 92 -2.14 -5.11 1.76
CA LEU A 92 -2.19 -6.56 1.57
C LEU A 92 -2.38 -7.21 2.94
N PHE A 93 -3.38 -8.04 3.06
CA PHE A 93 -3.64 -8.87 4.24
C PHE A 93 -3.37 -10.33 3.93
N VAL A 94 -3.08 -11.10 4.95
CA VAL A 94 -2.95 -12.56 4.83
C VAL A 94 -3.86 -13.20 5.87
N THR A 95 -4.71 -14.10 5.43
CA THR A 95 -5.60 -14.86 6.31
C THR A 95 -4.85 -15.98 7.04
N LYS A 96 -5.48 -16.60 8.03
CA LYS A 96 -4.91 -17.74 8.79
C LYS A 96 -4.67 -18.99 7.93
N ASP A 97 -5.37 -19.10 6.79
CA ASP A 97 -5.19 -20.17 5.80
C ASP A 97 -4.27 -19.76 4.63
N ASN A 98 -3.48 -18.70 4.82
CA ASN A 98 -2.53 -18.15 3.85
C ASN A 98 -3.15 -17.64 2.53
N THR A 99 -4.40 -17.21 2.52
CA THR A 99 -4.96 -16.48 1.40
C THR A 99 -4.50 -15.02 1.47
N VAL A 100 -3.97 -14.49 0.37
CA VAL A 100 -3.60 -13.08 0.24
C VAL A 100 -4.84 -12.29 -0.16
N VAL A 101 -5.20 -11.30 0.63
CA VAL A 101 -6.39 -10.46 0.43
C VAL A 101 -5.97 -9.00 0.25
N THR A 102 -6.54 -8.33 -0.74
CA THR A 102 -6.31 -6.90 -0.95
C THR A 102 -7.64 -6.18 -1.20
N PRO A 103 -7.81 -4.96 -0.65
CA PRO A 103 -9.01 -4.19 -0.91
C PRO A 103 -9.21 -3.89 -2.40
N HIS A 104 -10.45 -4.03 -2.85
CA HIS A 104 -10.92 -3.55 -4.14
C HIS A 104 -11.76 -2.29 -3.94
N SER A 105 -11.43 -1.20 -4.62
CA SER A 105 -12.20 0.04 -4.59
C SER A 105 -11.89 0.88 -5.83
N THR A 106 -12.87 1.62 -6.30
CA THR A 106 -12.69 2.60 -7.38
C THR A 106 -12.02 3.90 -6.91
N THR A 107 -11.79 4.04 -5.61
CA THR A 107 -11.17 5.23 -4.98
C THR A 107 -9.72 5.02 -4.61
N ILE A 108 -9.17 3.81 -4.69
CA ILE A 108 -7.78 3.52 -4.40
C ILE A 108 -6.91 3.51 -5.67
N LEU A 109 -5.62 3.78 -5.52
CA LEU A 109 -4.68 3.72 -6.62
C LEU A 109 -4.51 2.27 -7.12
N PRO A 110 -4.66 1.99 -8.43
CA PRO A 110 -4.41 0.66 -9.01
C PRO A 110 -2.90 0.40 -9.12
N SER A 111 -2.26 0.16 -7.98
CA SER A 111 -0.83 0.02 -7.81
C SER A 111 -0.22 -1.11 -8.64
N ILE A 112 0.85 -0.81 -9.37
CA ILE A 112 1.65 -1.81 -10.09
C ILE A 112 2.28 -2.79 -9.08
N THR A 113 2.84 -2.29 -7.97
CA THR A 113 3.45 -3.15 -6.94
C THR A 113 2.43 -4.10 -6.34
N ARG A 114 1.21 -3.64 -6.02
CA ARG A 114 0.13 -4.50 -5.54
C ARG A 114 -0.19 -5.62 -6.53
N ARG A 115 -0.38 -5.30 -7.81
CA ARG A 115 -0.64 -6.29 -8.86
C ARG A 115 0.52 -7.27 -9.03
N SER A 116 1.76 -6.79 -8.95
CA SER A 116 2.93 -7.65 -9.00
C SER A 116 3.01 -8.62 -7.82
N LEU A 117 2.67 -8.15 -6.60
CA LEU A 117 2.65 -9.01 -5.42
C LEU A 117 1.52 -10.05 -5.48
N MET A 118 0.35 -9.70 -6.02
CA MET A 118 -0.73 -10.66 -6.28
C MET A 118 -0.27 -11.75 -7.26
N TYR A 119 0.36 -11.36 -8.36
CA TYR A 119 0.93 -12.30 -9.32
C TYR A 119 2.00 -13.21 -8.69
N VAL A 120 2.89 -12.64 -7.90
CA VAL A 120 3.92 -13.39 -7.17
C VAL A 120 3.28 -14.39 -6.19
N ALA A 121 2.24 -13.97 -5.48
CA ALA A 121 1.51 -14.84 -4.56
C ALA A 121 0.97 -16.09 -5.27
N GLU A 122 0.31 -15.90 -6.41
CA GLU A 122 -0.30 -16.99 -7.17
C GLU A 122 0.74 -17.87 -7.88
N HIS A 123 1.65 -17.26 -8.66
CA HIS A 123 2.49 -18.00 -9.62
C HIS A 123 3.82 -18.46 -9.05
N TYR A 124 4.36 -17.81 -8.02
CA TYR A 124 5.63 -18.17 -7.41
C TYR A 124 5.47 -18.86 -6.04
N LEU A 125 4.43 -18.47 -5.29
CA LEU A 125 4.22 -19.02 -3.95
C LEU A 125 3.04 -20.00 -3.87
N GLY A 126 2.25 -20.15 -4.93
CA GLY A 126 1.10 -21.05 -4.99
C GLY A 126 -0.01 -20.68 -4.00
N LEU A 127 -0.11 -19.41 -3.64
CA LEU A 127 -1.10 -18.92 -2.67
C LEU A 127 -2.39 -18.51 -3.40
N LYS A 128 -3.51 -18.66 -2.71
CA LYS A 128 -4.77 -18.08 -3.16
C LYS A 128 -4.74 -16.56 -2.99
N VAL A 129 -5.31 -15.82 -3.96
CA VAL A 129 -5.42 -14.35 -3.91
C VAL A 129 -6.86 -13.93 -4.07
N GLU A 130 -7.30 -12.98 -3.27
CA GLU A 130 -8.61 -12.36 -3.34
C GLU A 130 -8.48 -10.84 -3.42
N GLU A 131 -8.99 -10.23 -4.48
CA GLU A 131 -9.21 -8.80 -4.58
C GLU A 131 -10.70 -8.54 -4.36
N ARG A 132 -11.06 -8.00 -3.21
CA ARG A 132 -12.44 -7.85 -2.77
C ARG A 132 -12.63 -6.68 -1.81
N ASP A 133 -13.87 -6.37 -1.47
CA ASP A 133 -14.16 -5.53 -0.32
C ASP A 133 -13.56 -6.17 0.95
N VAL A 134 -12.86 -5.37 1.73
CA VAL A 134 -12.33 -5.75 3.05
C VAL A 134 -13.02 -4.89 4.09
N TYR A 135 -13.84 -5.50 4.93
CA TYR A 135 -14.52 -4.79 5.99
C TYR A 135 -13.59 -4.56 7.18
N PHE A 136 -13.68 -3.39 7.80
CA PHE A 136 -12.82 -3.06 8.93
C PHE A 136 -12.96 -4.06 10.08
N ASP A 137 -14.16 -4.55 10.34
CA ASP A 137 -14.43 -5.51 11.41
C ASP A 137 -13.71 -6.86 11.24
N GLU A 138 -13.35 -7.24 10.00
CA GLU A 138 -12.59 -8.46 9.73
C GLU A 138 -11.06 -8.28 9.88
N VAL A 139 -10.56 -7.03 9.97
CA VAL A 139 -9.11 -6.77 10.02
C VAL A 139 -8.43 -7.48 11.18
N LYS A 140 -9.09 -7.62 12.31
CA LYS A 140 -8.61 -8.34 13.51
C LYS A 140 -8.43 -9.85 13.30
N ASP A 141 -9.04 -10.42 12.27
CA ASP A 141 -9.01 -11.86 11.98
C ASP A 141 -7.87 -12.26 11.04
N PHE A 142 -7.20 -11.30 10.39
CA PHE A 142 -6.05 -11.57 9.54
C PHE A 142 -4.82 -11.96 10.36
N ALA A 143 -3.99 -12.83 9.77
CA ALA A 143 -2.73 -13.27 10.35
C ALA A 143 -1.59 -12.28 10.13
N GLU A 144 -1.59 -11.59 8.98
CA GLU A 144 -0.54 -10.64 8.61
C GLU A 144 -1.14 -9.44 7.88
N CYS A 145 -0.46 -8.30 7.99
CA CYS A 145 -0.78 -7.08 7.23
C CYS A 145 0.49 -6.44 6.69
N GLY A 146 0.42 -5.94 5.47
CA GLY A 146 1.48 -5.19 4.84
C GLY A 146 0.98 -4.02 4.01
N LEU A 147 1.82 -3.01 3.86
CA LEU A 147 1.63 -1.86 2.99
C LEU A 147 2.55 -1.96 1.78
N CYS A 148 1.99 -2.01 0.58
CA CYS A 148 2.77 -2.15 -0.65
C CYS A 148 2.79 -0.88 -1.48
N GLY A 149 3.96 -0.58 -2.03
CA GLY A 149 4.21 0.56 -2.91
C GLY A 149 5.60 0.51 -3.53
N THR A 150 5.82 1.33 -4.55
CA THR A 150 7.06 1.30 -5.34
C THR A 150 8.31 1.51 -4.50
N ALA A 151 8.29 2.42 -3.53
CA ALA A 151 9.48 2.80 -2.77
C ALA A 151 9.94 1.72 -1.78
N ALA A 152 8.99 1.10 -1.07
CA ALA A 152 9.27 0.15 0.00
C ALA A 152 9.07 -1.32 -0.42
N VAL A 153 8.51 -1.56 -1.60
CA VAL A 153 7.99 -2.84 -2.08
C VAL A 153 6.83 -3.30 -1.21
N ILE A 154 7.09 -3.76 0.00
CA ILE A 154 6.10 -4.01 1.03
C ILE A 154 6.71 -3.78 2.41
N SER A 155 5.98 -3.06 3.26
CA SER A 155 6.31 -2.81 4.66
C SER A 155 5.35 -3.59 5.55
N PRO A 156 5.81 -4.30 6.58
CA PRO A 156 4.92 -4.98 7.51
C PRO A 156 4.15 -3.96 8.38
N VAL A 157 2.94 -4.32 8.75
CA VAL A 157 2.14 -3.62 9.77
C VAL A 157 2.04 -4.52 10.99
N GLY A 158 2.46 -4.04 12.15
CA GLY A 158 2.39 -4.78 13.39
C GLY A 158 1.14 -4.48 14.20
N LYS A 159 0.63 -3.23 14.07
CA LYS A 159 -0.51 -2.76 14.85
C LYS A 159 -1.33 -1.70 14.11
N ILE A 160 -2.65 -1.74 14.27
CA ILE A 160 -3.58 -0.70 13.84
C ILE A 160 -4.36 -0.24 15.07
N VAL A 161 -4.51 1.07 15.24
CA VAL A 161 -5.23 1.67 16.37
C VAL A 161 -6.45 2.43 15.86
N ASN A 162 -7.63 2.09 16.37
CA ASN A 162 -8.87 2.77 16.08
C ASN A 162 -9.44 3.38 17.37
N HIS A 163 -9.35 4.70 17.55
CA HIS A 163 -9.84 5.41 18.74
C HIS A 163 -9.42 4.79 20.09
N GLY A 164 -8.14 4.31 20.15
CA GLY A 164 -7.58 3.67 21.34
C GLY A 164 -7.80 2.16 21.41
N GLU A 165 -8.59 1.58 20.52
CA GLU A 165 -8.72 0.13 20.37
C GLU A 165 -7.61 -0.41 19.47
N GLU A 166 -6.82 -1.37 19.97
CA GLU A 166 -5.66 -1.90 19.27
C GLU A 166 -5.98 -3.22 18.56
N ILE A 167 -5.67 -3.30 17.28
CA ILE A 167 -5.62 -4.53 16.49
C ILE A 167 -4.16 -4.88 16.28
N CYS A 168 -3.68 -5.95 16.94
CA CYS A 168 -2.31 -6.43 16.84
C CYS A 168 -2.24 -7.67 15.96
N PHE A 169 -1.32 -7.68 15.00
CA PHE A 169 -1.06 -8.85 14.17
C PHE A 169 -0.11 -9.83 14.89
N PRO A 170 -0.20 -11.17 14.67
CA PRO A 170 0.59 -12.17 15.38
C PRO A 170 2.12 -11.99 15.27
N SER A 171 2.63 -11.45 14.15
CA SER A 171 4.06 -11.12 13.98
C SER A 171 4.54 -9.98 14.87
N GLY A 172 3.60 -9.18 15.42
CA GLY A 172 3.90 -8.07 16.33
C GLY A 172 4.74 -6.95 15.71
N MET A 173 5.45 -6.22 16.58
CA MET A 173 6.26 -5.07 16.22
C MET A 173 7.76 -5.40 16.02
N GLU A 174 8.15 -6.67 16.14
CA GLU A 174 9.56 -7.06 16.07
C GLU A 174 9.97 -7.59 14.70
N GLN A 175 9.07 -8.25 14.00
CA GLN A 175 9.37 -8.93 12.75
C GLN A 175 8.24 -8.82 11.72
N MET A 176 8.60 -9.06 10.47
CA MET A 176 7.66 -9.17 9.36
C MET A 176 6.96 -10.53 9.43
N GLY A 177 5.67 -10.57 9.12
CA GLY A 177 4.94 -11.83 8.96
C GLY A 177 5.58 -12.70 7.85
N PRO A 178 5.57 -14.04 8.02
CA PRO A 178 6.32 -14.95 7.16
C PRO A 178 5.87 -14.91 5.68
N THR A 179 4.58 -14.72 5.42
CA THR A 179 4.06 -14.65 4.05
C THR A 179 4.40 -13.31 3.41
N ILE A 180 4.24 -12.21 4.14
CA ILE A 180 4.65 -10.88 3.69
C ILE A 180 6.16 -10.84 3.39
N ALA A 181 6.99 -11.48 4.23
CA ALA A 181 8.43 -11.61 4.00
C ALA A 181 8.74 -12.33 2.69
N LYS A 182 8.11 -13.50 2.46
CA LYS A 182 8.28 -14.27 1.21
C LYS A 182 7.87 -13.46 -0.03
N LEU A 183 6.74 -12.77 0.03
CA LEU A 183 6.27 -11.89 -1.05
C LEU A 183 7.29 -10.80 -1.37
N ARG A 184 7.82 -10.14 -0.33
CA ARG A 184 8.85 -9.12 -0.47
C ARG A 184 10.13 -9.66 -1.09
N ASP A 185 10.64 -10.76 -0.56
CA ASP A 185 11.91 -11.35 -1.00
C ASP A 185 11.81 -11.87 -2.44
N THR A 186 10.68 -12.47 -2.81
CA THR A 186 10.45 -12.93 -4.17
C THR A 186 10.37 -11.78 -5.15
N LEU A 187 9.57 -10.75 -4.87
CA LEU A 187 9.44 -9.61 -5.79
C LEU A 187 10.76 -8.82 -5.90
N THR A 188 11.47 -8.59 -4.80
CA THR A 188 12.80 -7.95 -4.84
C THR A 188 13.83 -8.83 -5.53
N GLY A 189 13.75 -10.14 -5.39
CA GLY A 189 14.57 -11.11 -6.12
C GLY A 189 14.39 -11.02 -7.63
N ILE A 190 13.14 -10.91 -8.08
CA ILE A 190 12.79 -10.67 -9.50
C ILE A 190 13.35 -9.32 -9.96
N GLN A 191 13.08 -8.25 -9.24
CA GLN A 191 13.53 -6.89 -9.59
C GLN A 191 15.07 -6.78 -9.71
N MET A 192 15.79 -7.56 -8.93
CA MET A 192 17.26 -7.59 -8.93
C MET A 192 17.86 -8.68 -9.85
N GLY A 193 17.02 -9.38 -10.62
CA GLY A 193 17.47 -10.44 -11.53
C GLY A 193 17.98 -11.70 -10.82
N ARG A 194 17.70 -11.91 -9.53
CA ARG A 194 18.08 -13.12 -8.77
C ARG A 194 17.09 -14.26 -8.91
N ILE A 195 15.85 -13.92 -9.23
CA ILE A 195 14.75 -14.84 -9.50
C ILE A 195 14.30 -14.56 -10.93
N GLU A 196 14.00 -15.60 -11.69
CA GLU A 196 13.48 -15.48 -13.05
C GLU A 196 12.21 -14.63 -13.06
N ALA A 197 12.18 -13.64 -13.94
CA ALA A 197 11.04 -12.74 -14.07
C ALA A 197 10.02 -13.28 -15.07
N PRO A 198 8.73 -12.96 -14.93
CA PRO A 198 7.78 -13.15 -16.01
C PRO A 198 8.20 -12.39 -17.25
N GLU A 199 7.83 -12.88 -18.42
CA GLU A 199 8.14 -12.26 -19.70
C GLU A 199 7.70 -10.78 -19.72
N GLY A 200 8.62 -9.90 -20.15
CA GLY A 200 8.37 -8.47 -20.29
C GLY A 200 8.46 -7.66 -18.98
N TRP A 201 8.71 -8.29 -17.82
CA TRP A 201 8.84 -7.54 -16.55
C TRP A 201 10.20 -6.85 -16.40
N LEU A 202 11.26 -7.45 -16.94
CA LEU A 202 12.58 -6.86 -16.93
C LEU A 202 13.02 -6.51 -18.35
N LYS A 203 13.65 -5.36 -18.49
CA LYS A 203 14.32 -4.94 -19.72
C LYS A 203 15.76 -4.64 -19.38
N TYR A 204 16.66 -5.42 -19.96
CA TYR A 204 18.09 -5.14 -19.87
C TYR A 204 18.44 -4.03 -20.86
N ILE A 205 19.34 -3.15 -20.43
CA ILE A 205 19.87 -2.06 -21.25
C ILE A 205 21.35 -2.37 -21.44
N ASP A 206 21.75 -2.54 -22.71
CA ASP A 206 23.13 -2.77 -23.10
C ASP A 206 23.96 -1.48 -23.04
#